data_eb618c9cb1c521d41c1de9c6f53f7a8c
#
_entry.id   eb618c9cb1c521d41c1de9c6f53f7a8c
#
_cell.length_a   1.000
_cell.length_b   1.000
_cell.length_c   1.000
_cell.angle_alpha   90.00
_cell.angle_beta   90.00
_cell.angle_gamma   90.00
#
_symmetry.space_group_name_H-M   'P 1'
#
loop_
_entity.id
_entity.type
_entity.pdbx_description
1 polymer ?
#
loop_
_entity_poly.entity_id
_entity_poly.type
_entity_poly.pdbx_seq_one_letter_code
_entity_poly.pdbx_strand_id
1 'polypeptide(L)'
;MKLFKPMKGDDAVRGMLKPPYMMTPKYDGLRCLFQNSEAFTSSMKLQPNRYLQILASSGELDGIDCEIIVGEPNDPDVFRRTTPMRGREANLDFSLYAFDDFTHVNDPADHRFARLTDRLAKLEGMPVKLVPMWYIKTVAEMEERERDLIAQGYEGAMLRSPHSPYKFGRATARENWLLKLKDMMDHEAEIIDIHEQMHNTNEAKTNELGRTKRSSAKAGKVGKGVMGAVQIRVLNGPFAGKEFALGTGFSDEQRKQIWDEWPRAKGLCVSFHYQFVGGYDLPRIASFRRFRPRHEIES
;
A
#
# COMPACT_ATOMS: atom_id res chain seq x y z
N MET A 1 -17.03 -22.16 -7.68
CA MET A 1 -17.38 -20.78 -8.08
C MET A 1 -16.11 -20.05 -8.53
N LYS A 2 -16.18 -19.17 -9.56
CA LYS A 2 -14.99 -18.42 -9.99
C LYS A 2 -14.62 -17.40 -8.92
N LEU A 3 -13.35 -17.39 -8.49
CA LEU A 3 -12.86 -16.40 -7.51
C LEU A 3 -12.85 -15.01 -8.13
N PHE A 4 -13.29 -14.03 -7.36
CA PHE A 4 -13.29 -12.63 -7.74
C PHE A 4 -11.99 -11.95 -7.30
N LYS A 5 -11.41 -11.15 -8.19
CA LYS A 5 -10.24 -10.33 -7.83
C LYS A 5 -10.68 -9.12 -6.99
N PRO A 6 -9.90 -8.71 -5.97
CA PRO A 6 -10.24 -7.53 -5.19
C PRO A 6 -10.21 -6.26 -6.02
N MET A 7 -11.13 -5.35 -5.72
CA MET A 7 -11.05 -3.98 -6.23
C MET A 7 -9.83 -3.29 -5.62
N LYS A 8 -8.99 -2.67 -6.45
CA LYS A 8 -7.80 -1.93 -6.03
C LYS A 8 -7.94 -0.46 -6.40
N GLY A 9 -7.67 0.42 -5.46
CA GLY A 9 -7.63 1.85 -5.71
C GLY A 9 -6.40 2.27 -6.53
N ASP A 10 -6.55 3.34 -7.31
CA ASP A 10 -5.45 4.08 -7.91
C ASP A 10 -5.05 5.25 -7.01
N ASP A 11 -3.89 5.85 -7.24
CA ASP A 11 -3.52 7.05 -6.50
C ASP A 11 -4.38 8.24 -6.94
N ALA A 12 -4.83 9.04 -5.98
CA ALA A 12 -5.65 10.21 -6.26
C ALA A 12 -4.83 11.29 -6.99
N VAL A 13 -5.42 11.86 -8.03
CA VAL A 13 -4.89 13.04 -8.71
C VAL A 13 -5.76 14.23 -8.29
N ARG A 14 -5.25 15.11 -7.43
CA ARG A 14 -6.06 16.17 -6.76
C ARG A 14 -6.89 17.01 -7.73
N GLY A 15 -6.33 17.42 -8.88
CA GLY A 15 -7.04 18.16 -9.92
C GLY A 15 -8.13 17.39 -10.68
N MET A 16 -8.25 16.07 -10.45
CA MET A 16 -9.27 15.21 -11.08
C MET A 16 -10.35 14.74 -10.11
N LEU A 17 -10.29 15.14 -8.84
CA LEU A 17 -11.24 14.72 -7.82
C LEU A 17 -12.65 15.27 -8.10
N LYS A 18 -13.65 14.41 -8.00
CA LYS A 18 -15.08 14.71 -8.27
C LYS A 18 -15.94 14.17 -7.13
N PRO A 19 -16.07 14.89 -6.01
CA PRO A 19 -17.01 14.50 -4.96
C PRO A 19 -18.45 14.36 -5.51
N PRO A 20 -19.35 13.61 -4.83
CA PRO A 20 -19.20 13.12 -3.46
C PRO A 20 -18.39 11.83 -3.35
N TYR A 21 -17.81 11.61 -2.14
CA TYR A 21 -17.11 10.39 -1.78
C TYR A 21 -17.57 9.82 -0.44
N MET A 22 -17.48 8.52 -0.32
CA MET A 22 -17.39 7.80 0.94
C MET A 22 -15.90 7.71 1.28
N MET A 23 -15.48 8.34 2.36
CA MET A 23 -14.08 8.39 2.80
C MET A 23 -13.89 7.52 4.03
N THR A 24 -12.86 6.68 4.01
CA THR A 24 -12.46 5.83 5.12
C THR A 24 -10.98 6.01 5.41
N PRO A 25 -10.49 5.73 6.63
CA PRO A 25 -9.06 5.70 6.89
C PRO A 25 -8.40 4.66 5.98
N LYS A 26 -7.17 4.93 5.57
CA LYS A 26 -6.34 3.93 4.90
C LYS A 26 -5.53 3.19 5.94
N TYR A 27 -5.91 1.94 6.21
CA TYR A 27 -5.18 1.07 7.12
C TYR A 27 -3.93 0.49 6.47
N ASP A 28 -2.88 0.33 7.25
CA ASP A 28 -1.62 -0.28 6.83
C ASP A 28 -1.47 -1.69 7.42
N GLY A 29 -2.29 -2.60 6.94
CA GLY A 29 -2.36 -3.98 7.41
C GLY A 29 -2.12 -5.03 6.32
N LEU A 30 -2.84 -6.12 6.42
CA LEU A 30 -2.85 -7.21 5.43
C LEU A 30 -4.26 -7.43 4.90
N ARG A 31 -4.49 -7.13 3.63
CA ARG A 31 -5.81 -7.32 3.02
C ARG A 31 -6.21 -8.79 3.00
N CYS A 32 -7.45 -9.05 3.40
CA CYS A 32 -8.09 -10.35 3.39
C CYS A 32 -9.48 -10.26 2.73
N LEU A 33 -9.78 -11.26 1.90
CA LEU A 33 -11.10 -11.42 1.27
C LEU A 33 -11.64 -12.79 1.63
N PHE A 34 -12.93 -12.88 1.87
CA PHE A 34 -13.60 -14.13 2.18
C PHE A 34 -14.51 -14.53 1.02
N GLN A 35 -14.31 -15.74 0.47
CA GLN A 35 -15.10 -16.30 -0.62
C GLN A 35 -15.15 -17.82 -0.52
N ASN A 36 -16.32 -18.42 -0.72
CA ASN A 36 -16.51 -19.87 -0.75
C ASN A 36 -16.00 -20.54 0.54
N SER A 37 -16.26 -19.95 1.70
CA SER A 37 -15.79 -20.42 3.02
C SER A 37 -14.27 -20.52 3.15
N GLU A 38 -13.53 -19.70 2.40
CA GLU A 38 -12.08 -19.61 2.43
C GLU A 38 -11.60 -18.16 2.49
N ALA A 39 -10.46 -17.94 3.16
CA ALA A 39 -9.80 -16.63 3.24
C ALA A 39 -8.71 -16.50 2.17
N PHE A 40 -8.66 -15.36 1.47
CA PHE A 40 -7.74 -15.07 0.38
C PHE A 40 -6.92 -13.80 0.63
N THR A 41 -5.71 -13.79 0.11
CA THR A 41 -4.86 -12.58 0.06
C THR A 41 -5.33 -11.63 -1.05
N SER A 42 -4.82 -10.39 -1.06
CA SER A 42 -5.04 -9.42 -2.15
C SER A 42 -4.61 -9.88 -3.56
N SER A 43 -3.84 -10.97 -3.66
CA SER A 43 -3.44 -11.61 -4.92
C SER A 43 -4.22 -12.87 -5.24
N MET A 44 -5.34 -13.10 -4.53
CA MET A 44 -6.23 -14.27 -4.68
C MET A 44 -5.53 -15.61 -4.47
N LYS A 45 -4.61 -15.67 -3.53
CA LYS A 45 -4.05 -16.90 -3.03
C LYS A 45 -4.64 -17.19 -1.65
N LEU A 46 -4.84 -18.43 -1.32
CA LEU A 46 -5.29 -18.82 0.03
C LEU A 46 -4.39 -18.15 1.08
N GLN A 47 -5.02 -17.59 2.12
CA GLN A 47 -4.29 -17.16 3.30
C GLN A 47 -3.68 -18.40 3.95
N PRO A 48 -2.36 -18.41 4.21
CA PRO A 48 -1.73 -19.58 4.82
C PRO A 48 -2.10 -19.73 6.29
N ASN A 49 -2.56 -18.66 6.94
CA ASN A 49 -2.90 -18.64 8.35
C ASN A 49 -4.15 -19.49 8.63
N ARG A 50 -3.99 -20.53 9.47
CA ARG A 50 -5.05 -21.49 9.76
C ARG A 50 -6.22 -20.88 10.54
N TYR A 51 -5.97 -19.89 11.39
CA TYR A 51 -7.03 -19.25 12.18
C TYR A 51 -7.96 -18.41 11.29
N LEU A 52 -7.40 -17.74 10.28
CA LEU A 52 -8.21 -17.05 9.26
C LEU A 52 -9.04 -18.04 8.44
N GLN A 53 -8.51 -19.23 8.12
CA GLN A 53 -9.26 -20.27 7.43
C GLN A 53 -10.37 -20.87 8.30
N ILE A 54 -10.12 -21.04 9.61
CA ILE A 54 -11.16 -21.47 10.56
C ILE A 54 -12.29 -20.43 10.62
N LEU A 55 -11.99 -19.14 10.71
CA LEU A 55 -13.01 -18.09 10.67
C LEU A 55 -13.81 -18.10 9.35
N ALA A 56 -13.14 -18.35 8.23
CA ALA A 56 -13.79 -18.42 6.93
C ALA A 56 -14.72 -19.61 6.78
N SER A 57 -14.45 -20.74 7.47
CA SER A 57 -15.10 -22.03 7.23
C SER A 57 -16.61 -22.05 7.50
N SER A 58 -17.12 -21.12 8.31
CA SER A 58 -18.58 -20.95 8.53
C SER A 58 -19.30 -20.40 7.30
N GLY A 59 -18.60 -19.73 6.39
CA GLY A 59 -19.17 -19.00 5.25
C GLY A 59 -19.86 -17.67 5.60
N GLU A 60 -19.97 -17.32 6.89
CA GLU A 60 -20.64 -16.08 7.33
C GLU A 60 -19.90 -14.82 6.87
N LEU A 61 -18.57 -14.92 6.66
CA LEU A 61 -17.73 -13.83 6.17
C LEU A 61 -17.69 -13.74 4.64
N ASP A 62 -18.28 -14.68 3.89
CA ASP A 62 -18.23 -14.68 2.43
C ASP A 62 -18.74 -13.37 1.83
N GLY A 63 -17.97 -12.81 0.90
CA GLY A 63 -18.24 -11.51 0.28
C GLY A 63 -17.70 -10.31 1.06
N ILE A 64 -17.06 -10.50 2.22
CA ILE A 64 -16.44 -9.41 2.99
C ILE A 64 -15.01 -9.18 2.50
N ASP A 65 -14.70 -7.89 2.28
CA ASP A 65 -13.38 -7.37 1.96
C ASP A 65 -12.89 -6.52 3.14
N CYS A 66 -11.75 -6.89 3.71
CA CYS A 66 -11.26 -6.30 4.96
C CYS A 66 -9.74 -6.20 5.01
N GLU A 67 -9.25 -5.46 6.02
CA GLU A 67 -7.85 -5.40 6.40
C GLU A 67 -7.65 -6.10 7.75
N ILE A 68 -6.67 -7.00 7.83
CA ILE A 68 -6.22 -7.63 9.08
C ILE A 68 -5.32 -6.64 9.79
N ILE A 69 -5.59 -6.38 11.07
CA ILE A 69 -4.83 -5.47 11.91
C ILE A 69 -4.53 -6.15 13.26
N VAL A 70 -3.28 -6.06 13.70
CA VAL A 70 -2.84 -6.46 15.05
C VAL A 70 -2.53 -5.20 15.85
N GLY A 71 -3.27 -4.98 16.93
CA GLY A 71 -3.22 -3.76 17.75
C GLY A 71 -4.08 -2.62 17.19
N GLU A 72 -3.70 -1.38 17.47
CA GLU A 72 -4.44 -0.21 17.01
C GLU A 72 -4.13 0.11 15.53
N PRO A 73 -5.14 0.43 14.71
CA PRO A 73 -4.98 0.60 13.26
C PRO A 73 -4.20 1.85 12.85
N ASN A 74 -4.00 2.80 13.76
CA ASN A 74 -3.23 4.03 13.59
C ASN A 74 -1.87 4.00 14.30
N ASP A 75 -1.45 2.85 14.84
CA ASP A 75 -0.11 2.68 15.40
C ASP A 75 0.94 2.74 14.29
N PRO A 76 2.02 3.52 14.42
CA PRO A 76 3.09 3.61 13.42
C PRO A 76 3.71 2.25 13.04
N ASP A 77 3.70 1.30 13.97
CA ASP A 77 4.25 -0.04 13.79
C ASP A 77 3.20 -1.10 13.38
N VAL A 78 1.97 -0.70 13.08
CA VAL A 78 0.84 -1.62 12.82
C VAL A 78 1.16 -2.64 11.73
N PHE A 79 1.79 -2.23 10.62
CA PHE A 79 2.19 -3.15 9.56
C PHE A 79 3.21 -4.19 10.03
N ARG A 80 4.20 -3.78 10.81
CA ARG A 80 5.22 -4.67 11.37
C ARG A 80 4.59 -5.68 12.33
N ARG A 81 3.69 -5.23 13.20
CA ARG A 81 2.95 -6.09 14.14
C ARG A 81 2.01 -7.06 13.42
N THR A 82 1.38 -6.63 12.33
CA THR A 82 0.44 -7.44 11.55
C THR A 82 1.14 -8.44 10.62
N THR A 83 2.34 -8.13 10.15
CA THR A 83 3.07 -8.98 9.18
C THR A 83 3.21 -10.45 9.60
N PRO A 84 3.45 -10.82 10.88
CA PRO A 84 3.52 -12.22 11.32
C PRO A 84 2.25 -13.03 11.02
N MET A 85 1.06 -12.39 10.87
CA MET A 85 -0.19 -13.07 10.49
C MET A 85 -0.12 -13.74 9.10
N ARG A 86 0.93 -13.52 8.32
CA ARG A 86 1.25 -14.29 7.11
C ARG A 86 1.75 -15.71 7.42
N GLY A 87 2.14 -15.98 8.64
CA GLY A 87 2.57 -17.31 9.10
C GLY A 87 1.39 -18.25 9.33
N ARG A 88 1.58 -19.52 9.05
CA ARG A 88 0.52 -20.55 9.15
C ARG A 88 -0.07 -20.66 10.56
N GLU A 89 0.79 -20.66 11.57
CA GLU A 89 0.43 -20.91 12.97
C GLU A 89 0.38 -19.62 13.82
N ALA A 90 0.50 -18.45 13.20
CA ALA A 90 0.44 -17.20 13.95
C ALA A 90 -1.00 -16.97 14.48
N ASN A 91 -1.10 -16.91 15.81
CA ASN A 91 -2.35 -16.66 16.52
C ASN A 91 -2.17 -15.41 17.40
N LEU A 92 -2.23 -14.25 16.76
CA LEU A 92 -2.16 -12.95 17.42
C LEU A 92 -3.56 -12.43 17.67
N ASP A 93 -3.69 -11.54 18.66
CA ASP A 93 -4.92 -10.78 18.85
C ASP A 93 -5.08 -9.79 17.69
N PHE A 94 -5.95 -10.12 16.74
CA PHE A 94 -6.18 -9.34 15.53
C PHE A 94 -7.65 -8.94 15.38
N SER A 95 -7.87 -7.88 14.63
CA SER A 95 -9.19 -7.47 14.16
C SER A 95 -9.23 -7.45 12.63
N LEU A 96 -10.40 -7.75 12.07
CA LEU A 96 -10.71 -7.65 10.65
C LEU A 96 -11.51 -6.36 10.43
N TYR A 97 -10.89 -5.32 9.89
CA TYR A 97 -11.57 -4.06 9.59
C TYR A 97 -12.21 -4.15 8.21
N ALA A 98 -13.53 -4.40 8.18
CA ALA A 98 -14.31 -4.57 6.97
C ALA A 98 -14.69 -3.23 6.35
N PHE A 99 -14.49 -3.08 5.03
CA PHE A 99 -14.73 -1.85 4.28
C PHE A 99 -15.56 -2.04 3.01
N ASP A 100 -15.88 -3.27 2.61
CA ASP A 100 -16.78 -3.55 1.48
C ASP A 100 -17.45 -4.92 1.61
N ASP A 101 -18.65 -5.03 1.02
CA ASP A 101 -19.38 -6.28 0.81
C ASP A 101 -19.59 -6.49 -0.68
N PHE A 102 -18.84 -7.42 -1.26
CA PHE A 102 -18.90 -7.71 -2.69
C PHE A 102 -19.81 -8.90 -3.06
N THR A 103 -20.75 -9.27 -2.19
CA THR A 103 -21.76 -10.30 -2.52
C THR A 103 -22.57 -9.94 -3.77
N HIS A 104 -22.90 -8.66 -3.92
CA HIS A 104 -23.57 -8.10 -5.09
C HIS A 104 -22.69 -6.99 -5.70
N VAL A 105 -21.79 -7.40 -6.59
CA VAL A 105 -20.73 -6.53 -7.14
C VAL A 105 -21.23 -5.35 -7.97
N ASN A 106 -22.42 -5.46 -8.55
CA ASN A 106 -23.01 -4.40 -9.37
C ASN A 106 -23.78 -3.35 -8.56
N ASP A 107 -24.03 -3.61 -7.28
CA ASP A 107 -24.67 -2.62 -6.42
C ASP A 107 -23.80 -1.39 -6.23
N PRO A 108 -24.39 -0.20 -6.06
CA PRO A 108 -23.69 1.01 -5.63
C PRO A 108 -22.93 0.80 -4.32
N ALA A 109 -21.79 1.48 -4.17
CA ALA A 109 -20.93 1.31 -3.01
C ALA A 109 -21.60 1.68 -1.67
N ASP A 110 -22.47 2.69 -1.67
CA ASP A 110 -23.26 3.07 -0.50
C ASP A 110 -24.24 1.95 -0.08
N HIS A 111 -24.89 1.28 -1.02
CA HIS A 111 -25.75 0.11 -0.74
C HIS A 111 -24.93 -1.08 -0.22
N ARG A 112 -23.74 -1.32 -0.78
CA ARG A 112 -22.85 -2.39 -0.31
C ARG A 112 -22.36 -2.11 1.12
N PHE A 113 -22.04 -0.85 1.43
CA PHE A 113 -21.61 -0.45 2.77
C PHE A 113 -22.75 -0.55 3.79
N ALA A 114 -23.97 -0.16 3.43
CA ALA A 114 -25.15 -0.34 4.28
C ALA A 114 -25.38 -1.84 4.59
N ARG A 115 -25.37 -2.69 3.55
CA ARG A 115 -25.46 -4.15 3.73
C ARG A 115 -24.35 -4.71 4.60
N LEU A 116 -23.11 -4.24 4.43
CA LEU A 116 -21.99 -4.63 5.28
C LEU A 116 -22.27 -4.30 6.76
N THR A 117 -22.76 -3.09 7.03
CA THR A 117 -23.11 -2.63 8.37
C THR A 117 -24.15 -3.56 9.01
N ASP A 118 -25.22 -3.88 8.28
CA ASP A 118 -26.30 -4.77 8.76
C ASP A 118 -25.80 -6.21 8.98
N ARG A 119 -24.88 -6.68 8.16
CA ARG A 119 -24.28 -8.01 8.33
C ARG A 119 -23.39 -8.08 9.56
N LEU A 120 -22.51 -7.09 9.73
CA LEU A 120 -21.57 -7.07 10.87
C LEU A 120 -22.30 -6.98 12.22
N ALA A 121 -23.44 -6.31 12.26
CA ALA A 121 -24.28 -6.25 13.47
C ALA A 121 -24.79 -7.64 13.93
N LYS A 122 -24.76 -8.65 13.03
CA LYS A 122 -25.21 -10.04 13.31
C LYS A 122 -24.04 -10.98 13.62
N LEU A 123 -22.79 -10.55 13.43
CA LEU A 123 -21.58 -11.37 13.62
C LEU A 123 -21.01 -11.19 15.04
N GLU A 124 -21.84 -11.47 16.05
CA GLU A 124 -21.41 -11.38 17.46
C GLU A 124 -20.27 -12.37 17.77
N GLY A 125 -19.28 -11.91 18.52
CA GLY A 125 -18.13 -12.75 18.93
C GLY A 125 -17.05 -12.95 17.88
N MET A 126 -17.25 -12.49 16.63
CA MET A 126 -16.19 -12.50 15.61
C MET A 126 -15.30 -11.26 15.72
N PRO A 127 -14.00 -11.37 15.41
CA PRO A 127 -13.06 -10.23 15.47
C PRO A 127 -13.22 -9.29 14.26
N VAL A 128 -14.45 -8.99 13.85
CA VAL A 128 -14.75 -8.16 12.67
C VAL A 128 -15.31 -6.82 13.13
N LYS A 129 -14.75 -5.73 12.61
CA LYS A 129 -15.14 -4.35 12.90
C LYS A 129 -15.43 -3.61 11.60
N LEU A 130 -16.45 -2.76 11.61
CA LEU A 130 -16.71 -1.85 10.49
C LEU A 130 -15.69 -0.71 10.53
N VAL A 131 -15.12 -0.35 9.37
CA VAL A 131 -14.31 0.87 9.26
C VAL A 131 -15.19 2.11 9.46
N PRO A 132 -14.72 3.17 10.14
CA PRO A 132 -15.42 4.45 10.16
C PRO A 132 -15.49 5.02 8.73
N MET A 133 -16.62 5.64 8.39
CA MET A 133 -16.86 6.20 7.07
C MET A 133 -17.52 7.58 7.18
N TRP A 134 -17.02 8.53 6.38
CA TRP A 134 -17.55 9.87 6.26
C TRP A 134 -18.03 10.13 4.83
N TYR A 135 -19.19 10.75 4.70
CA TYR A 135 -19.71 11.18 3.41
C TYR A 135 -19.18 12.60 3.11
N ILE A 136 -18.34 12.73 2.10
CA ILE A 136 -17.62 13.94 1.74
C ILE A 136 -18.29 14.58 0.51
N LYS A 137 -18.72 15.82 0.62
CA LYS A 137 -19.43 16.54 -0.46
C LYS A 137 -18.54 17.47 -1.25
N THR A 138 -17.44 17.95 -0.66
CA THR A 138 -16.55 18.93 -1.28
C THR A 138 -15.08 18.53 -1.14
N VAL A 139 -14.21 19.10 -1.98
CA VAL A 139 -12.77 18.90 -1.88
C VAL A 139 -12.24 19.49 -0.57
N ALA A 140 -12.77 20.61 -0.11
CA ALA A 140 -12.35 21.24 1.14
C ALA A 140 -12.61 20.33 2.36
N GLU A 141 -13.83 19.74 2.46
CA GLU A 141 -14.16 18.75 3.49
C GLU A 141 -13.22 17.52 3.44
N MET A 142 -12.89 17.08 2.22
CA MET A 142 -11.96 15.97 2.02
C MET A 142 -10.57 16.30 2.57
N GLU A 143 -10.04 17.48 2.25
CA GLU A 143 -8.72 17.91 2.69
C GLU A 143 -8.65 18.12 4.21
N GLU A 144 -9.71 18.62 4.80
CA GLU A 144 -9.82 18.74 6.27
C GLU A 144 -9.79 17.36 6.92
N ARG A 145 -10.64 16.43 6.44
CA ARG A 145 -10.68 15.07 6.98
C ARG A 145 -9.39 14.29 6.74
N GLU A 146 -8.72 14.50 5.61
CA GLU A 146 -7.41 13.90 5.33
C GLU A 146 -6.37 14.35 6.38
N ARG A 147 -6.30 15.66 6.66
CA ARG A 147 -5.39 16.19 7.71
C ARG A 147 -5.69 15.59 9.09
N ASP A 148 -6.97 15.46 9.45
CA ASP A 148 -7.36 14.84 10.72
C ASP A 148 -6.90 13.38 10.82
N LEU A 149 -7.06 12.60 9.74
CA LEU A 149 -6.65 11.19 9.72
C LEU A 149 -5.13 11.04 9.80
N ILE A 150 -4.37 11.90 9.11
CA ILE A 150 -2.92 11.93 9.18
C ILE A 150 -2.46 12.31 10.60
N ALA A 151 -3.08 13.33 11.21
CA ALA A 151 -2.80 13.76 12.58
C ALA A 151 -3.09 12.67 13.63
N GLN A 152 -4.06 11.78 13.34
CA GLN A 152 -4.37 10.61 14.16
C GLN A 152 -3.41 9.43 13.93
N GLY A 153 -2.49 9.50 12.96
CA GLY A 153 -1.49 8.46 12.69
C GLY A 153 -1.87 7.46 11.59
N TYR A 154 -2.97 7.67 10.86
CA TYR A 154 -3.29 6.83 9.72
C TYR A 154 -2.39 7.10 8.50
N GLU A 155 -2.21 6.09 7.63
CA GLU A 155 -1.41 6.18 6.39
C GLU A 155 -1.95 7.22 5.38
N GLY A 156 -3.19 7.66 5.56
CA GLY A 156 -3.96 8.53 4.68
C GLY A 156 -5.41 8.08 4.64
N ALA A 157 -6.06 8.21 3.47
CA ALA A 157 -7.46 7.86 3.31
C ALA A 157 -7.75 7.10 2.01
N MET A 158 -8.90 6.41 2.00
CA MET A 158 -9.50 5.84 0.81
C MET A 158 -10.74 6.64 0.45
N LEU A 159 -10.86 7.03 -0.81
CA LEU A 159 -12.04 7.67 -1.38
C LEU A 159 -12.77 6.69 -2.29
N ARG A 160 -14.04 6.51 -2.07
CA ARG A 160 -14.90 5.65 -2.88
C ARG A 160 -16.08 6.46 -3.41
N SER A 161 -16.33 6.43 -4.72
CA SER A 161 -17.56 7.00 -5.27
C SER A 161 -18.77 6.22 -4.77
N PRO A 162 -19.82 6.88 -4.19
CA PRO A 162 -20.97 6.20 -3.62
C PRO A 162 -21.71 5.30 -4.62
N HIS A 163 -21.72 5.69 -5.88
CA HIS A 163 -22.45 4.99 -6.95
C HIS A 163 -21.59 3.99 -7.72
N SER A 164 -20.33 3.78 -7.33
CA SER A 164 -19.45 2.85 -8.03
C SER A 164 -19.79 1.39 -7.75
N PRO A 165 -19.73 0.51 -8.78
CA PRO A 165 -19.78 -0.93 -8.58
C PRO A 165 -18.46 -1.44 -7.94
N TYR A 166 -18.44 -2.70 -7.51
CA TYR A 166 -17.21 -3.37 -7.12
C TYR A 166 -16.48 -3.92 -8.34
N LYS A 167 -15.44 -3.23 -8.77
CA LYS A 167 -14.64 -3.59 -9.94
C LYS A 167 -13.62 -4.68 -9.62
N PHE A 168 -13.53 -5.70 -10.47
CA PHE A 168 -12.46 -6.69 -10.35
C PHE A 168 -11.14 -6.16 -10.91
N GLY A 169 -10.19 -5.88 -10.01
CA GLY A 169 -8.90 -5.31 -10.35
C GLY A 169 -8.78 -3.82 -10.01
N ARG A 170 -7.93 -3.10 -10.71
CA ARG A 170 -7.64 -1.69 -10.41
C ARG A 170 -8.71 -0.76 -10.98
N ALA A 171 -9.28 0.07 -10.13
CA ALA A 171 -9.97 1.28 -10.57
C ALA A 171 -8.93 2.32 -10.99
N THR A 172 -9.21 3.08 -12.03
CA THR A 172 -8.30 4.13 -12.52
C THR A 172 -8.69 5.50 -11.94
N ALA A 173 -7.74 6.44 -11.91
CA ALA A 173 -8.02 7.80 -11.49
C ALA A 173 -9.12 8.48 -12.35
N ARG A 174 -9.24 8.11 -13.64
CA ARG A 174 -10.27 8.63 -14.54
C ARG A 174 -11.66 8.10 -14.20
N GLU A 175 -11.79 6.84 -13.79
CA GLU A 175 -13.07 6.26 -13.35
C GLU A 175 -13.53 6.87 -12.03
N ASN A 176 -12.61 7.34 -11.21
CA ASN A 176 -12.90 7.99 -9.94
C ASN A 176 -13.71 7.10 -8.95
N TRP A 177 -13.62 5.77 -9.10
CA TRP A 177 -14.43 4.82 -8.31
C TRP A 177 -13.83 4.48 -6.96
N LEU A 178 -12.49 4.27 -6.93
CA LEU A 178 -11.74 4.01 -5.70
C LEU A 178 -10.36 4.61 -5.81
N LEU A 179 -10.05 5.56 -4.96
CA LEU A 179 -8.80 6.31 -4.97
C LEU A 179 -8.12 6.22 -3.60
N LYS A 180 -6.81 6.34 -3.60
CA LYS A 180 -5.97 6.41 -2.40
C LYS A 180 -5.44 7.82 -2.25
N LEU A 181 -5.75 8.44 -1.13
CA LEU A 181 -5.06 9.63 -0.65
C LEU A 181 -3.94 9.16 0.28
N LYS A 182 -2.71 9.52 -0.08
CA LYS A 182 -1.53 9.24 0.73
C LYS A 182 -0.83 10.54 1.03
N ASP A 183 -0.36 10.66 2.25
CA ASP A 183 0.54 11.76 2.60
C ASP A 183 1.91 11.48 2.00
N MET A 184 2.20 12.17 0.89
CA MET A 184 3.47 12.06 0.18
C MET A 184 4.23 13.37 0.34
N MET A 185 5.40 13.29 0.93
CA MET A 185 6.30 14.43 1.10
C MET A 185 7.39 14.40 0.05
N ASP A 186 7.74 15.57 -0.48
CA ASP A 186 8.85 15.72 -1.42
C ASP A 186 10.03 16.37 -0.68
N HIS A 187 11.21 15.78 -0.83
CA HIS A 187 12.47 16.33 -0.33
C HIS A 187 13.60 16.14 -1.35
N GLU A 188 14.71 16.83 -1.10
CA GLU A 188 15.88 16.79 -1.94
C GLU A 188 16.98 15.96 -1.29
N ALA A 189 17.78 15.34 -2.16
CA ALA A 189 18.95 14.56 -1.77
C ALA A 189 20.08 14.71 -2.79
N GLU A 190 21.31 14.48 -2.36
CA GLU A 190 22.49 14.39 -3.19
C GLU A 190 22.82 12.93 -3.48
N ILE A 191 23.15 12.59 -4.72
CA ILE A 191 23.66 11.27 -5.09
C ILE A 191 25.11 11.16 -4.64
N ILE A 192 25.40 10.19 -3.79
CA ILE A 192 26.74 9.95 -3.23
C ILE A 192 27.40 8.68 -3.77
N ASP A 193 26.62 7.69 -4.19
CA ASP A 193 27.11 6.43 -4.77
C ASP A 193 26.04 5.75 -5.61
N ILE A 194 26.37 4.65 -6.34
CA ILE A 194 25.42 3.83 -7.09
C ILE A 194 25.58 2.36 -6.76
N HIS A 195 24.48 1.62 -6.92
CA HIS A 195 24.40 0.16 -6.80
C HIS A 195 23.98 -0.45 -8.13
N GLU A 196 24.68 -1.50 -8.56
CA GLU A 196 24.30 -2.23 -9.75
C GLU A 196 22.99 -2.98 -9.59
N GLN A 197 22.19 -3.05 -10.65
CA GLN A 197 21.02 -3.92 -10.68
C GLN A 197 21.44 -5.37 -10.80
N MET A 198 21.04 -6.20 -9.84
CA MET A 198 21.39 -7.62 -9.80
C MET A 198 20.25 -8.48 -10.34
N HIS A 199 20.58 -9.42 -11.22
CA HIS A 199 19.69 -10.50 -11.61
C HIS A 199 19.88 -11.70 -10.66
N ASN A 200 18.79 -12.18 -10.07
CA ASN A 200 18.82 -13.33 -9.17
C ASN A 200 18.57 -14.61 -9.95
N THR A 201 19.63 -15.38 -10.23
CA THR A 201 19.61 -16.67 -10.94
C THR A 201 19.50 -17.87 -10.00
N ASN A 202 19.45 -17.67 -8.68
CA ASN A 202 19.26 -18.76 -7.74
C ASN A 202 18.00 -19.58 -8.07
N GLU A 203 17.99 -20.85 -7.71
CA GLU A 203 16.87 -21.76 -7.95
C GLU A 203 15.54 -21.19 -7.47
N ALA A 204 14.52 -21.31 -8.32
CA ALA A 204 13.18 -20.88 -8.02
C ALA A 204 12.45 -21.97 -7.21
N LYS A 205 12.01 -21.64 -6.00
CA LYS A 205 11.15 -22.50 -5.17
C LYS A 205 9.78 -21.84 -5.03
N THR A 206 8.75 -22.62 -4.78
CA THR A 206 7.43 -22.10 -4.45
C THR A 206 7.30 -21.96 -2.94
N ASN A 207 6.96 -20.78 -2.45
CA ASN A 207 6.69 -20.57 -1.02
C ASN A 207 5.26 -21.02 -0.65
N GLU A 208 4.93 -20.97 0.65
CA GLU A 208 3.60 -21.34 1.19
C GLU A 208 2.44 -20.56 0.56
N LEU A 209 2.68 -19.35 0.04
CA LEU A 209 1.72 -18.53 -0.69
C LEU A 209 1.65 -18.87 -2.19
N GLY A 210 2.28 -19.98 -2.63
CA GLY A 210 2.33 -20.36 -4.03
C GLY A 210 3.05 -19.35 -4.94
N ARG A 211 3.92 -18.49 -4.37
CA ARG A 211 4.74 -17.53 -5.12
C ARG A 211 6.14 -18.06 -5.33
N THR A 212 6.73 -17.74 -6.47
CA THR A 212 8.15 -18.01 -6.71
C THR A 212 8.99 -17.28 -5.67
N LYS A 213 9.78 -18.04 -4.92
CA LYS A 213 10.79 -17.56 -3.98
C LYS A 213 12.15 -18.05 -4.46
N ARG A 214 13.11 -17.14 -4.58
CA ARG A 214 14.51 -17.47 -4.85
C ARG A 214 15.34 -17.16 -3.60
N SER A 215 16.38 -17.92 -3.36
CA SER A 215 17.36 -17.62 -2.32
C SER A 215 17.94 -16.20 -2.53
N SER A 216 18.22 -15.50 -1.46
CA SER A 216 18.93 -14.22 -1.48
C SER A 216 20.45 -14.37 -1.50
N ALA A 217 20.96 -15.60 -1.60
CA ALA A 217 22.38 -15.90 -1.61
C ALA A 217 23.11 -15.12 -2.73
N LYS A 218 24.24 -14.52 -2.37
CA LYS A 218 25.03 -13.68 -3.28
C LYS A 218 25.58 -14.46 -4.49
N ALA A 219 25.90 -15.74 -4.30
CA ALA A 219 26.51 -16.61 -5.30
C ALA A 219 25.68 -16.73 -6.61
N GLY A 220 24.34 -16.61 -6.51
CA GLY A 220 23.47 -16.64 -7.68
C GLY A 220 22.97 -15.25 -8.12
N LYS A 221 23.65 -14.16 -7.75
CA LYS A 221 23.33 -12.81 -8.20
C LYS A 221 24.36 -12.35 -9.23
N VAL A 222 23.89 -12.03 -10.43
CA VAL A 222 24.71 -11.55 -11.56
C VAL A 222 24.34 -10.12 -11.86
N GLY A 223 25.34 -9.24 -12.04
CA GLY A 223 25.14 -7.86 -12.41
C GLY A 223 24.51 -7.72 -13.81
N LYS A 224 23.72 -6.69 -14.03
CA LYS A 224 23.05 -6.40 -15.30
C LYS A 224 23.74 -5.31 -16.12
N GLY A 225 24.80 -4.66 -15.60
CA GLY A 225 25.44 -3.53 -16.24
C GLY A 225 24.54 -2.29 -16.32
N VAL A 226 23.61 -2.13 -15.38
CA VAL A 226 22.75 -0.96 -15.27
C VAL A 226 22.56 -0.60 -13.79
N MET A 227 22.23 0.66 -13.52
CA MET A 227 21.97 1.14 -12.17
C MET A 227 20.71 0.49 -11.58
N GLY A 228 20.83 -0.13 -10.42
CA GLY A 228 19.72 -0.67 -9.63
C GLY A 228 19.14 0.37 -8.67
N ALA A 229 20.03 1.10 -7.98
CA ALA A 229 19.68 2.19 -7.07
C ALA A 229 20.82 3.21 -7.02
N VAL A 230 20.50 4.45 -6.72
CA VAL A 230 21.47 5.46 -6.29
C VAL A 230 21.51 5.48 -4.76
N GLN A 231 22.70 5.57 -4.17
CA GLN A 231 22.86 5.91 -2.75
C GLN A 231 22.72 7.42 -2.63
N ILE A 232 21.79 7.88 -1.82
CA ILE A 232 21.55 9.32 -1.63
C ILE A 232 21.78 9.72 -0.19
N ARG A 233 22.14 11.01 0.01
CA ARG A 233 22.12 11.71 1.29
C ARG A 233 21.04 12.77 1.23
N VAL A 234 20.08 12.71 2.16
CA VAL A 234 18.98 13.67 2.24
C VAL A 234 19.49 15.05 2.66
N LEU A 235 19.08 16.09 1.95
CA LEU A 235 19.55 17.46 2.18
C LEU A 235 18.65 18.26 3.11
N ASN A 236 17.34 17.98 3.13
CA ASN A 236 16.37 18.75 3.90
C ASN A 236 15.27 17.85 4.50
N GLY A 237 14.41 18.44 5.33
CA GLY A 237 13.28 17.76 5.97
C GLY A 237 13.66 16.87 7.16
N PRO A 238 12.73 16.03 7.64
CA PRO A 238 12.90 15.26 8.88
C PRO A 238 14.00 14.20 8.80
N PHE A 239 14.46 13.85 7.61
CA PHE A 239 15.51 12.87 7.37
C PHE A 239 16.83 13.49 6.89
N ALA A 240 17.00 14.81 7.05
CA ALA A 240 18.24 15.50 6.65
C ALA A 240 19.49 14.82 7.22
N GLY A 241 20.51 14.61 6.37
CA GLY A 241 21.75 13.90 6.71
C GLY A 241 21.66 12.37 6.68
N LYS A 242 20.46 11.77 6.62
CA LYS A 242 20.31 10.31 6.47
C LYS A 242 20.69 9.85 5.08
N GLU A 243 21.20 8.61 4.99
CA GLU A 243 21.62 7.99 3.73
C GLU A 243 20.83 6.70 3.49
N PHE A 244 20.35 6.48 2.27
CA PHE A 244 19.70 5.26 1.86
C PHE A 244 19.76 5.05 0.34
N ALA A 245 19.45 3.81 -0.10
CA ALA A 245 19.41 3.46 -1.51
C ALA A 245 18.03 3.79 -2.11
N LEU A 246 18.00 4.69 -3.10
CA LEU A 246 16.80 5.08 -3.85
C LEU A 246 16.80 4.35 -5.21
N GLY A 247 15.95 3.32 -5.33
CA GLY A 247 15.90 2.48 -6.54
C GLY A 247 14.61 2.59 -7.34
N THR A 248 13.55 3.18 -6.77
CA THR A 248 12.24 3.31 -7.41
C THR A 248 12.11 4.65 -8.13
N GLY A 249 11.30 4.71 -9.22
CA GLY A 249 10.95 5.94 -9.94
C GLY A 249 11.84 6.28 -11.13
N PHE A 250 12.96 5.57 -11.34
CA PHE A 250 13.81 5.76 -12.51
C PHE A 250 13.30 4.94 -13.70
N SER A 251 13.36 5.53 -14.90
CA SER A 251 13.16 4.78 -16.16
C SER A 251 14.37 3.90 -16.49
N ASP A 252 14.20 2.95 -17.41
CA ASP A 252 15.30 2.08 -17.83
C ASP A 252 16.40 2.88 -18.54
N GLU A 253 16.04 3.93 -19.30
CA GLU A 253 16.98 4.84 -19.94
C GLU A 253 17.80 5.62 -18.90
N GLN A 254 17.14 6.16 -17.87
CA GLN A 254 17.81 6.86 -16.77
C GLN A 254 18.76 5.93 -16.01
N ARG A 255 18.35 4.67 -15.78
CA ARG A 255 19.22 3.67 -15.12
C ARG A 255 20.47 3.40 -15.92
N LYS A 256 20.33 3.25 -17.25
CA LYS A 256 21.47 3.03 -18.14
C LYS A 256 22.35 4.27 -18.18
N GLN A 257 21.80 5.45 -18.37
CA GLN A 257 22.54 6.71 -18.44
C GLN A 257 23.37 6.96 -17.16
N ILE A 258 22.75 6.84 -15.98
CA ILE A 258 23.45 7.03 -14.70
C ILE A 258 24.60 6.03 -14.55
N TRP A 259 24.41 4.78 -15.00
CA TRP A 259 25.43 3.75 -14.94
C TRP A 259 26.60 4.04 -15.87
N ASP A 260 26.31 4.37 -17.12
CA ASP A 260 27.31 4.62 -18.17
C ASP A 260 28.10 5.93 -17.90
N GLU A 261 27.46 6.92 -17.31
CA GLU A 261 28.05 8.23 -17.01
C GLU A 261 28.63 8.35 -15.59
N TRP A 262 28.65 7.27 -14.80
CA TRP A 262 29.29 7.28 -13.50
C TRP A 262 30.83 7.47 -13.62
N PRO A 263 31.51 8.40 -12.88
CA PRO A 263 31.03 9.09 -11.68
C PRO A 263 30.43 10.50 -11.89
N ARG A 264 30.12 10.92 -13.11
CA ARG A 264 29.53 12.27 -13.37
C ARG A 264 28.19 12.49 -12.64
N ALA A 265 27.45 11.43 -12.36
CA ALA A 265 26.20 11.52 -11.61
C ALA A 265 26.43 11.78 -10.11
N LYS A 266 27.65 11.58 -9.59
CA LYS A 266 27.98 11.86 -8.20
C LYS A 266 27.91 13.36 -7.92
N GLY A 267 27.21 13.74 -6.85
CA GLY A 267 26.96 15.14 -6.49
C GLY A 267 25.75 15.77 -7.18
N LEU A 268 25.08 15.07 -8.11
CA LEU A 268 23.83 15.55 -8.65
C LEU A 268 22.75 15.52 -7.57
N CYS A 269 21.90 16.55 -7.58
CA CYS A 269 20.77 16.62 -6.68
C CYS A 269 19.52 16.03 -7.33
N VAL A 270 18.71 15.34 -6.55
CA VAL A 270 17.45 14.73 -6.94
C VAL A 270 16.34 15.13 -5.98
N SER A 271 15.14 15.32 -6.51
CA SER A 271 13.93 15.35 -5.70
C SER A 271 13.35 13.94 -5.66
N PHE A 272 12.93 13.51 -4.48
CA PHE A 272 12.26 12.25 -4.26
C PHE A 272 11.01 12.45 -3.41
N HIS A 273 9.98 11.66 -3.65
CA HIS A 273 8.82 11.62 -2.78
C HIS A 273 8.82 10.34 -1.96
N TYR A 274 8.28 10.43 -0.78
CA TYR A 274 8.14 9.31 0.12
C TYR A 274 6.89 9.45 0.97
N GLN A 275 6.44 8.33 1.53
CA GLN A 275 5.36 8.35 2.49
C GLN A 275 5.93 8.65 3.88
N PHE A 276 5.42 9.70 4.51
CA PHE A 276 5.73 9.98 5.91
C PHE A 276 4.86 9.08 6.79
N VAL A 277 5.51 8.14 7.46
CA VAL A 277 4.88 7.31 8.50
C VAL A 277 5.78 7.41 9.72
N GLY A 278 5.25 7.82 10.86
CA GLY A 278 6.00 7.92 12.09
C GLY A 278 6.65 6.60 12.50
N GLY A 279 7.72 6.66 13.30
CA GLY A 279 8.38 5.48 13.85
C GLY A 279 9.43 4.81 12.95
N TYR A 280 9.74 5.37 11.78
CA TYR A 280 10.80 4.88 10.89
C TYR A 280 12.01 5.82 10.87
N ASP A 281 13.22 5.23 10.93
CA ASP A 281 14.49 5.98 10.84
C ASP A 281 14.81 6.47 9.42
N LEU A 282 14.14 5.92 8.40
CA LEU A 282 14.34 6.22 6.98
C LEU A 282 12.99 6.41 6.28
N PRO A 283 12.96 7.17 5.15
CA PRO A 283 11.76 7.36 4.34
C PRO A 283 11.19 6.04 3.83
N ARG A 284 9.88 5.83 4.03
CA ARG A 284 9.17 4.64 3.53
C ARG A 284 8.71 4.85 2.09
N ILE A 285 8.88 3.82 1.24
CA ILE A 285 8.44 3.80 -0.17
C ILE A 285 8.98 5.03 -0.95
N ALA A 286 10.23 5.39 -0.70
CA ALA A 286 10.87 6.50 -1.40
C ALA A 286 10.98 6.22 -2.91
N SER A 287 10.68 7.22 -3.73
CA SER A 287 10.69 7.13 -5.18
C SER A 287 11.24 8.42 -5.81
N PHE A 288 12.14 8.27 -6.76
CA PHE A 288 12.71 9.37 -7.54
C PHE A 288 11.60 10.13 -8.30
N ARG A 289 11.74 11.45 -8.34
CA ARG A 289 10.84 12.35 -9.08
C ARG A 289 11.55 12.99 -10.27
N ARG A 290 12.64 13.71 -10.00
CA ARG A 290 13.40 14.46 -11.00
C ARG A 290 14.79 14.84 -10.48
N PHE A 291 15.68 15.15 -11.43
CA PHE A 291 16.92 15.85 -11.10
C PHE A 291 16.63 17.32 -10.77
N ARG A 292 17.43 17.89 -9.87
CA ARG A 292 17.34 19.28 -9.43
C ARG A 292 18.69 19.98 -9.61
N PRO A 293 18.72 21.19 -10.18
CA PRO A 293 19.92 22.01 -10.11
C PRO A 293 20.25 22.38 -8.66
N ARG A 294 21.51 22.27 -8.26
CA ARG A 294 21.94 22.53 -6.87
C ARG A 294 21.58 23.93 -6.38
N HIS A 295 21.70 24.95 -7.24
CA HIS A 295 21.37 26.33 -6.91
C HIS A 295 19.89 26.57 -6.56
N GLU A 296 18.99 25.68 -6.97
CA GLU A 296 17.57 25.76 -6.59
C GLU A 296 17.27 25.16 -5.21
N ILE A 297 18.24 24.50 -4.60
CA ILE A 297 18.08 23.81 -3.30
C ILE A 297 18.68 24.66 -2.17
N GLU A 298 19.69 25.45 -2.49
CA GLU A 298 20.42 26.31 -1.54
C GLU A 298 19.77 27.70 -1.41
N SER A 299 18.71 27.98 -2.15
CA SER A 299 17.89 29.20 -2.06
C SER A 299 16.70 29.01 -1.11
#